data_6c29357ebb4a11a26ed610fc945701b1
#
_entry.id   6c29357ebb4a11a26ed610fc945701b1
#
_cell.length_a   1.000
_cell.length_b   1.000
_cell.length_c   1.000
_cell.angle_alpha   90.00
_cell.angle_beta   90.00
_cell.angle_gamma   90.00
#
_symmetry.space_group_name_H-M   'P 1'
#
loop_
_entity.id
_entity.type
_entity.pdbx_description
1 polymer ?
#
loop_
_entity_poly.entity_id
_entity_poly.type
_entity_poly.pdbx_seq_one_letter_code
_entity_poly.pdbx_strand_id
1 'polypeptide(L)'
;LSWTASTDNVGVTGYDVYRGTTLLTTVTGTTYTATGLTASTTYSFSVRAKDAAGNVSASSNTVNITTLPATTTSYCTAQGNSTADEKIGRVQIGTINNTSTGTSGYEDFTNLSTNLSKSTAYTITITPSWTGTVYSEGYGVWIDYNGDKDFDDAGELVWSNAASTATPVSGSFTVPTTALTGSTRLRVAMRYNTIPAACGAFDYGQVEDYTVNLTTATTDTTVPSTPTLSASGTTQTSTNLSWTTSTDNVGVTGY
;
A
#
# COMPACT_ATOMS: atom_id res chain seq x y z
N LEU A 1 -25.02 1.00 -9.32
CA LEU A 1 -26.06 0.30 -8.57
C LEU A 1 -26.78 -0.67 -9.49
N SER A 2 -27.14 -1.84 -8.99
CA SER A 2 -27.98 -2.81 -9.69
C SER A 2 -28.89 -3.52 -8.70
N TRP A 3 -30.07 -3.92 -9.13
CA TRP A 3 -31.08 -4.61 -8.30
C TRP A 3 -31.90 -5.61 -9.13
N THR A 4 -32.52 -6.53 -8.43
CA THR A 4 -33.45 -7.49 -9.05
C THR A 4 -34.79 -6.81 -9.38
N ALA A 5 -35.34 -7.13 -10.54
CA ALA A 5 -36.65 -6.62 -10.92
C ALA A 5 -37.74 -7.02 -9.90
N SER A 6 -38.58 -6.07 -9.52
CA SER A 6 -39.76 -6.29 -8.69
C SER A 6 -40.93 -6.77 -9.53
N THR A 7 -41.91 -7.43 -8.90
CA THR A 7 -43.14 -7.87 -9.52
C THR A 7 -44.32 -7.11 -8.93
N ASP A 8 -45.37 -6.87 -9.74
CA ASP A 8 -46.62 -6.26 -9.36
C ASP A 8 -47.77 -6.91 -10.16
N ASN A 9 -48.99 -6.83 -9.69
CA ASN A 9 -50.16 -7.45 -10.32
C ASN A 9 -50.59 -6.77 -11.64
N VAL A 10 -50.22 -5.48 -11.85
CA VAL A 10 -50.48 -4.72 -13.09
C VAL A 10 -49.14 -4.48 -13.84
N GLY A 11 -48.07 -4.31 -13.12
CA GLY A 11 -46.71 -4.17 -13.64
C GLY A 11 -45.94 -3.00 -13.04
N VAL A 12 -44.63 -3.21 -12.87
CA VAL A 12 -43.70 -2.17 -12.41
C VAL A 12 -43.31 -1.28 -13.59
N THR A 13 -43.47 0.02 -13.46
CA THR A 13 -43.16 1.01 -14.51
C THR A 13 -41.81 1.72 -14.28
N GLY A 14 -41.29 1.63 -13.07
CA GLY A 14 -39.99 2.27 -12.76
C GLY A 14 -39.50 2.04 -11.34
N TYR A 15 -38.35 2.60 -11.04
CA TYR A 15 -37.71 2.54 -9.74
C TYR A 15 -37.24 3.93 -9.31
N ASP A 16 -37.68 4.37 -8.16
CA ASP A 16 -37.20 5.57 -7.49
C ASP A 16 -35.89 5.25 -6.79
N VAL A 17 -34.76 5.91 -7.16
CA VAL A 17 -33.43 5.72 -6.60
C VAL A 17 -33.15 6.78 -5.55
N TYR A 18 -32.76 6.36 -4.36
CA TYR A 18 -32.51 7.25 -3.22
C TYR A 18 -31.04 7.23 -2.81
N ARG A 19 -30.55 8.40 -2.38
CA ARG A 19 -29.31 8.57 -1.62
C ARG A 19 -29.67 9.06 -0.21
N GLY A 20 -29.50 8.20 0.78
CA GLY A 20 -30.08 8.44 2.10
C GLY A 20 -31.60 8.58 2.01
N THR A 21 -32.13 9.74 2.39
CA THR A 21 -33.57 10.07 2.28
C THR A 21 -33.88 10.89 1.03
N THR A 22 -32.90 11.27 0.22
CA THR A 22 -33.11 12.13 -0.97
C THR A 22 -33.37 11.29 -2.20
N LEU A 23 -34.50 11.53 -2.88
CA LEU A 23 -34.78 10.97 -4.20
C LEU A 23 -33.82 11.59 -5.22
N LEU A 24 -33.04 10.77 -5.91
CA LEU A 24 -32.13 11.21 -6.98
C LEU A 24 -32.86 11.25 -8.33
N THR A 25 -33.55 10.18 -8.66
CA THR A 25 -34.21 10.02 -9.96
C THR A 25 -35.14 8.84 -9.94
N THR A 26 -35.97 8.73 -10.99
CA THR A 26 -36.76 7.53 -11.33
C THR A 26 -36.19 6.94 -12.63
N VAL A 27 -35.92 5.64 -12.65
CA VAL A 27 -35.43 4.91 -13.83
C VAL A 27 -36.37 3.75 -14.17
N THR A 28 -36.42 3.34 -15.46
CA THR A 28 -37.25 2.22 -15.90
C THR A 28 -36.50 0.88 -15.87
N GLY A 29 -35.15 0.91 -15.84
CA GLY A 29 -34.29 -0.28 -15.76
C GLY A 29 -33.99 -0.67 -14.32
N THR A 30 -33.18 -1.71 -14.18
CA THR A 30 -32.73 -2.26 -12.90
C THR A 30 -31.27 -1.88 -12.57
N THR A 31 -30.75 -0.82 -13.21
CA THR A 31 -29.40 -0.29 -12.98
C THR A 31 -29.41 1.24 -12.95
N TYR A 32 -28.49 1.81 -12.19
CA TYR A 32 -28.28 3.28 -12.12
C TYR A 32 -26.85 3.60 -11.80
N THR A 33 -26.25 4.57 -12.50
CA THR A 33 -24.93 5.11 -12.19
C THR A 33 -25.08 6.42 -11.43
N ALA A 34 -24.71 6.43 -10.15
CA ALA A 34 -24.67 7.65 -9.35
C ALA A 34 -23.41 8.45 -9.73
N THR A 35 -23.57 9.73 -10.05
CA THR A 35 -22.50 10.66 -10.42
C THR A 35 -22.49 11.88 -9.51
N GLY A 36 -21.43 12.70 -9.58
CA GLY A 36 -21.32 13.90 -8.75
C GLY A 36 -21.11 13.59 -7.26
N LEU A 37 -20.49 12.45 -6.96
CA LEU A 37 -20.12 12.06 -5.62
C LEU A 37 -18.78 12.70 -5.23
N THR A 38 -18.63 13.05 -3.96
CA THR A 38 -17.36 13.51 -3.39
C THR A 38 -16.47 12.31 -3.13
N ALA A 39 -15.17 12.45 -3.37
CA ALA A 39 -14.17 11.42 -3.07
C ALA A 39 -14.10 11.10 -1.56
N SER A 40 -13.57 9.94 -1.20
CA SER A 40 -13.41 9.45 0.18
C SER A 40 -14.66 9.59 1.06
N THR A 41 -15.85 9.52 0.45
CA THR A 41 -17.12 9.77 1.12
C THR A 41 -18.03 8.56 1.07
N THR A 42 -18.61 8.19 2.22
CA THR A 42 -19.57 7.08 2.31
C THR A 42 -20.99 7.57 1.99
N TYR A 43 -21.65 6.88 1.08
CA TYR A 43 -23.01 7.13 0.68
C TYR A 43 -23.88 5.88 0.87
N SER A 44 -25.14 6.09 1.29
CA SER A 44 -26.14 5.04 1.45
C SER A 44 -27.15 5.13 0.31
N PHE A 45 -27.40 4.03 -0.38
CA PHE A 45 -28.38 3.96 -1.49
C PHE A 45 -29.45 2.92 -1.23
N SER A 46 -30.66 3.23 -1.69
CA SER A 46 -31.80 2.29 -1.73
C SER A 46 -32.71 2.58 -2.92
N VAL A 47 -33.58 1.64 -3.28
CA VAL A 47 -34.54 1.80 -4.37
C VAL A 47 -35.93 1.41 -3.91
N ARG A 48 -36.98 1.94 -4.61
CA ARG A 48 -38.38 1.58 -4.45
C ARG A 48 -39.00 1.38 -5.81
N ALA A 49 -39.75 0.29 -5.99
CA ALA A 49 -40.48 0.04 -7.22
C ALA A 49 -41.74 0.92 -7.28
N LYS A 50 -42.17 1.28 -8.49
CA LYS A 50 -43.33 2.13 -8.76
C LYS A 50 -44.16 1.57 -9.89
N ASP A 51 -45.49 1.61 -9.75
CA ASP A 51 -46.47 1.22 -10.79
C ASP A 51 -47.00 2.43 -11.58
N ALA A 52 -47.87 2.17 -12.56
CA ALA A 52 -48.49 3.20 -13.37
C ALA A 52 -49.55 4.03 -12.61
N ALA A 53 -50.13 3.50 -11.54
CA ALA A 53 -51.07 4.20 -10.68
C ALA A 53 -50.40 5.14 -9.67
N GLY A 54 -49.05 5.08 -9.55
CA GLY A 54 -48.25 5.88 -8.62
C GLY A 54 -48.06 5.23 -7.26
N ASN A 55 -48.46 3.97 -7.07
CA ASN A 55 -48.11 3.24 -5.85
C ASN A 55 -46.61 2.96 -5.81
N VAL A 56 -46.03 3.04 -4.61
CA VAL A 56 -44.61 2.87 -4.38
C VAL A 56 -44.37 1.79 -3.32
N SER A 57 -43.47 0.87 -3.58
CA SER A 57 -43.11 -0.22 -2.67
C SER A 57 -42.43 0.26 -1.39
N ALA A 58 -42.28 -0.63 -0.42
CA ALA A 58 -41.31 -0.44 0.65
C ALA A 58 -39.90 -0.28 0.06
N SER A 59 -38.99 0.31 0.84
CA SER A 59 -37.56 0.46 0.44
C SER A 59 -36.88 -0.90 0.34
N SER A 60 -35.99 -1.05 -0.62
CA SER A 60 -35.01 -2.15 -0.65
C SER A 60 -34.13 -2.18 0.61
N ASN A 61 -33.24 -3.16 0.71
CA ASN A 61 -32.07 -3.05 1.58
C ASN A 61 -31.26 -1.79 1.22
N THR A 62 -30.55 -1.28 2.22
CA THR A 62 -29.60 -0.17 2.02
C THR A 62 -28.22 -0.74 1.67
N VAL A 63 -27.60 -0.17 0.64
CA VAL A 63 -26.21 -0.45 0.28
C VAL A 63 -25.36 0.76 0.62
N ASN A 64 -24.34 0.59 1.43
CA ASN A 64 -23.35 1.61 1.75
C ASN A 64 -22.11 1.40 0.88
N ILE A 65 -21.67 2.45 0.21
CA ILE A 65 -20.44 2.49 -0.59
C ILE A 65 -19.60 3.68 -0.16
N THR A 66 -18.27 3.51 -0.17
CA THR A 66 -17.36 4.63 -0.02
C THR A 66 -16.68 4.87 -1.37
N THR A 67 -16.73 6.12 -1.85
CA THR A 67 -16.02 6.53 -3.07
C THR A 67 -14.52 6.46 -2.85
N LEU A 68 -13.78 6.19 -3.93
CA LEU A 68 -12.32 6.22 -3.89
C LEU A 68 -11.80 7.62 -3.55
N PRO A 69 -10.56 7.75 -3.04
CA PRO A 69 -9.89 9.02 -2.88
C PRO A 69 -9.84 9.85 -4.19
N ALA A 70 -9.63 11.13 -4.07
CA ALA A 70 -9.42 11.99 -5.24
C ALA A 70 -8.00 11.75 -5.78
N THR A 71 -7.89 11.35 -7.05
CA THR A 71 -6.57 11.29 -7.69
C THR A 71 -5.99 12.68 -7.84
N THR A 72 -4.76 12.88 -7.37
CA THR A 72 -3.99 14.10 -7.60
C THR A 72 -3.18 14.00 -8.91
N THR A 73 -2.76 15.12 -9.49
CA THR A 73 -1.92 15.12 -10.70
C THR A 73 -0.45 14.89 -10.39
N SER A 74 -0.02 15.20 -9.17
CA SER A 74 1.36 15.09 -8.69
C SER A 74 1.40 14.88 -7.19
N TYR A 75 2.44 14.22 -6.71
CA TYR A 75 2.69 14.10 -5.27
C TYR A 75 2.91 15.47 -4.62
N CYS A 76 2.52 15.60 -3.38
CA CYS A 76 2.78 16.80 -2.58
C CYS A 76 4.28 17.05 -2.42
N THR A 77 4.65 18.31 -2.34
CA THR A 77 6.03 18.71 -2.00
C THR A 77 6.32 18.43 -0.53
N ALA A 78 7.54 17.94 -0.26
CA ALA A 78 8.05 17.77 1.09
C ALA A 78 9.56 18.02 1.08
N GLN A 79 10.08 18.70 2.12
CA GLN A 79 11.52 18.95 2.24
C GLN A 79 11.93 19.35 3.64
N GLY A 80 13.17 19.08 4.01
CA GLY A 80 13.86 19.79 5.10
C GLY A 80 14.38 21.15 4.61
N ASN A 81 14.30 22.17 5.45
CA ASN A 81 14.86 23.49 5.13
C ASN A 81 16.38 23.54 5.27
N SER A 82 16.95 22.63 6.10
CA SER A 82 18.38 22.50 6.31
C SER A 82 18.79 21.03 6.42
N THR A 83 19.89 20.69 5.75
CA THR A 83 20.62 19.40 5.86
C THR A 83 22.03 19.59 6.39
N ALA A 84 22.32 20.76 6.98
CA ALA A 84 23.67 21.15 7.39
C ALA A 84 24.20 20.26 8.52
N ASP A 85 23.36 19.95 9.49
CA ASP A 85 23.73 19.18 10.68
C ASP A 85 23.36 17.70 10.56
N GLU A 86 22.20 17.39 9.96
CA GLU A 86 21.69 16.04 9.79
C GLU A 86 21.00 15.82 8.44
N LYS A 87 21.14 14.62 7.90
CA LYS A 87 20.57 14.20 6.63
C LYS A 87 20.43 12.67 6.57
N ILE A 88 19.69 12.19 5.59
CA ILE A 88 19.69 10.78 5.22
C ILE A 88 21.06 10.50 4.56
N GLY A 89 21.80 9.57 5.11
CA GLY A 89 23.09 9.15 4.55
C GLY A 89 22.96 7.95 3.61
N ARG A 90 21.97 7.06 3.89
CA ARG A 90 21.73 5.88 3.06
C ARG A 90 20.32 5.32 3.26
N VAL A 91 19.72 4.86 2.15
CA VAL A 91 18.46 4.10 2.14
C VAL A 91 18.68 2.74 1.48
N GLN A 92 18.19 1.68 2.12
CA GLN A 92 18.27 0.30 1.63
C GLN A 92 16.89 -0.36 1.72
N ILE A 93 16.38 -0.86 0.58
CA ILE A 93 15.19 -1.70 0.50
C ILE A 93 15.21 -2.50 -0.81
N GLY A 94 15.06 -3.81 -0.74
CA GLY A 94 15.13 -4.68 -1.91
C GLY A 94 16.46 -4.48 -2.66
N THR A 95 16.39 -4.07 -3.93
CA THR A 95 17.56 -3.76 -4.76
C THR A 95 18.07 -2.31 -4.61
N ILE A 96 17.28 -1.42 -4.00
CA ILE A 96 17.72 -0.05 -3.70
C ILE A 96 18.76 -0.11 -2.59
N ASN A 97 19.92 0.49 -2.86
CA ASN A 97 21.02 0.67 -1.94
C ASN A 97 21.69 2.00 -2.28
N ASN A 98 21.01 3.10 -1.92
CA ASN A 98 21.41 4.45 -2.29
C ASN A 98 22.15 5.12 -1.15
N THR A 99 23.33 5.68 -1.47
CA THR A 99 24.06 6.60 -0.58
C THR A 99 23.76 8.01 -1.05
N SER A 100 23.12 8.79 -0.19
CA SER A 100 22.65 10.13 -0.51
C SER A 100 23.78 11.15 -0.49
N THR A 101 23.72 12.14 -1.35
CA THR A 101 24.68 13.25 -1.33
C THR A 101 24.32 14.26 -0.24
N GLY A 102 23.02 14.37 0.08
CA GLY A 102 22.50 15.21 1.16
C GLY A 102 22.74 16.69 0.97
N THR A 103 22.75 17.16 -0.27
CA THR A 103 23.00 18.56 -0.60
C THR A 103 21.73 19.41 -0.61
N SER A 104 20.56 18.75 -0.60
CA SER A 104 19.25 19.39 -0.63
C SER A 104 18.31 18.75 0.39
N GLY A 105 17.39 19.53 0.94
CA GLY A 105 16.34 19.03 1.85
C GLY A 105 15.33 18.10 1.19
N TYR A 106 15.34 18.05 -0.16
CA TYR A 106 14.63 17.06 -0.97
C TYR A 106 15.55 16.54 -2.07
N GLU A 107 15.65 15.23 -2.21
CA GLU A 107 16.37 14.58 -3.31
C GLU A 107 15.44 13.61 -4.05
N ASP A 108 15.43 13.71 -5.39
CA ASP A 108 14.64 12.85 -6.29
C ASP A 108 15.52 11.69 -6.79
N PHE A 109 15.27 10.50 -6.28
CA PHE A 109 15.88 9.25 -6.71
C PHE A 109 14.87 8.32 -7.40
N THR A 110 13.84 8.86 -8.04
CA THR A 110 12.80 8.06 -8.72
C THR A 110 13.33 7.28 -9.93
N ASN A 111 14.56 7.57 -10.38
CA ASN A 111 15.30 6.74 -11.34
C ASN A 111 15.82 5.41 -10.73
N LEU A 112 15.87 5.30 -9.40
CA LEU A 112 16.20 4.07 -8.69
C LEU A 112 14.89 3.32 -8.34
N SER A 113 14.87 2.02 -8.60
CA SER A 113 13.66 1.22 -8.35
C SER A 113 13.95 -0.15 -7.77
N THR A 114 12.94 -0.70 -7.09
CA THR A 114 12.92 -2.09 -6.62
C THR A 114 11.55 -2.69 -6.82
N ASN A 115 11.50 -4.03 -6.97
CA ASN A 115 10.24 -4.77 -7.06
C ASN A 115 9.80 -5.20 -5.65
N LEU A 116 8.53 -4.95 -5.32
CA LEU A 116 7.90 -5.36 -4.08
C LEU A 116 6.65 -6.18 -4.40
N SER A 117 6.63 -7.44 -3.99
CA SER A 117 5.51 -8.35 -4.23
C SER A 117 4.47 -8.23 -3.12
N LYS A 118 3.18 -8.25 -3.49
CA LYS A 118 2.06 -8.28 -2.55
C LYS A 118 2.19 -9.46 -1.59
N SER A 119 1.65 -9.31 -0.38
CA SER A 119 1.70 -10.31 0.68
C SER A 119 3.11 -10.70 1.15
N THR A 120 4.13 -9.95 0.75
CA THR A 120 5.53 -10.19 1.10
C THR A 120 6.01 -9.12 2.07
N ALA A 121 6.74 -9.53 3.08
CA ALA A 121 7.37 -8.64 4.04
C ALA A 121 8.72 -8.12 3.49
N TYR A 122 8.95 -6.83 3.67
CA TYR A 122 10.21 -6.17 3.32
C TYR A 122 10.74 -5.38 4.50
N THR A 123 12.06 -5.30 4.60
CA THR A 123 12.73 -4.47 5.59
C THR A 123 13.35 -3.26 4.87
N ILE A 124 13.05 -2.06 5.38
CA ILE A 124 13.77 -0.84 5.01
C ILE A 124 14.80 -0.53 6.09
N THR A 125 15.98 -0.08 5.67
CA THR A 125 17.05 0.37 6.55
C THR A 125 17.47 1.77 6.12
N ILE A 126 17.47 2.70 7.07
CA ILE A 126 17.88 4.09 6.89
C ILE A 126 19.08 4.36 7.78
N THR A 127 20.15 4.87 7.21
CA THR A 127 21.34 5.29 7.94
C THR A 127 21.39 6.82 7.92
N PRO A 128 21.17 7.49 9.05
CA PRO A 128 21.37 8.93 9.13
C PRO A 128 22.85 9.30 9.04
N SER A 129 23.13 10.54 8.69
CA SER A 129 24.47 11.12 8.67
C SER A 129 24.43 12.49 9.35
N TRP A 130 25.34 12.71 10.29
CA TRP A 130 25.47 13.98 11.02
C TRP A 130 26.80 14.64 10.73
N THR A 131 26.80 15.97 10.75
CA THR A 131 28.01 16.79 10.68
C THR A 131 28.32 17.31 12.08
N GLY A 132 29.03 16.53 12.88
CA GLY A 132 29.41 16.88 14.26
C GLY A 132 28.52 16.24 15.30
N THR A 133 27.62 16.99 15.94
CA THR A 133 26.74 16.45 16.99
C THR A 133 25.73 15.46 16.45
N VAL A 134 25.52 14.35 17.16
CA VAL A 134 24.46 13.37 16.86
C VAL A 134 23.16 13.85 17.48
N TYR A 135 22.13 14.07 16.66
CA TYR A 135 20.81 14.47 17.05
C TYR A 135 19.83 13.30 17.03
N SER A 136 18.67 13.45 17.69
CA SER A 136 17.59 12.46 17.65
C SER A 136 16.74 12.68 16.42
N GLU A 137 16.63 11.64 15.55
CA GLU A 137 15.89 11.71 14.30
C GLU A 137 14.67 10.82 14.33
N GLY A 138 13.51 11.38 13.92
CA GLY A 138 12.31 10.62 13.63
C GLY A 138 12.20 10.33 12.14
N TYR A 139 11.58 9.20 11.81
CA TYR A 139 11.48 8.71 10.42
C TYR A 139 10.06 8.38 10.05
N GLY A 140 9.71 8.60 8.79
CA GLY A 140 8.50 8.14 8.15
C GLY A 140 8.80 7.58 6.76
N VAL A 141 8.11 6.50 6.41
CA VAL A 141 8.20 5.85 5.10
C VAL A 141 6.81 5.60 4.58
N TRP A 142 6.53 6.06 3.37
CA TRP A 142 5.24 5.95 2.71
C TRP A 142 5.38 5.26 1.36
N ILE A 143 4.35 4.50 0.99
CA ILE A 143 4.18 3.95 -0.37
C ILE A 143 2.74 4.24 -0.78
N ASP A 144 2.57 4.91 -1.92
CA ASP A 144 1.28 5.11 -2.56
C ASP A 144 0.81 3.77 -3.14
N TYR A 145 -0.09 3.09 -2.43
CA TYR A 145 -0.55 1.75 -2.79
C TYR A 145 -1.73 1.74 -3.76
N ASN A 146 -2.45 2.84 -3.88
CA ASN A 146 -3.62 2.94 -4.75
C ASN A 146 -3.35 3.75 -6.04
N GLY A 147 -2.17 4.39 -6.18
CA GLY A 147 -1.73 5.10 -7.39
C GLY A 147 -2.40 6.44 -7.61
N ASP A 148 -2.99 7.05 -6.56
CA ASP A 148 -3.69 8.34 -6.67
C ASP A 148 -2.80 9.57 -6.45
N LYS A 149 -1.50 9.32 -6.18
CA LYS A 149 -0.42 10.30 -6.05
C LYS A 149 -0.50 11.18 -4.80
N ASP A 150 -1.03 10.61 -3.73
CA ASP A 150 -0.86 11.17 -2.39
C ASP A 150 -0.32 10.10 -1.41
N PHE A 151 -0.34 10.37 -0.10
CA PHE A 151 0.16 9.48 0.95
C PHE A 151 -0.73 9.56 2.18
N ASP A 152 -2.00 9.94 2.03
CA ASP A 152 -2.91 10.16 3.15
C ASP A 152 -3.91 9.02 3.35
N ASP A 153 -3.83 7.98 2.53
CA ASP A 153 -4.67 6.80 2.67
C ASP A 153 -4.22 5.85 3.78
N ALA A 154 -5.20 5.13 4.31
CA ALA A 154 -4.95 4.18 5.38
C ALA A 154 -3.99 3.06 4.94
N GLY A 155 -2.83 2.96 5.60
CA GLY A 155 -1.81 1.94 5.35
C GLY A 155 -0.69 2.39 4.42
N GLU A 156 -0.70 3.60 3.89
CA GLU A 156 0.37 4.14 3.05
C GLU A 156 1.57 4.64 3.88
N LEU A 157 1.38 5.08 5.11
CA LEU A 157 2.47 5.14 6.08
C LEU A 157 2.85 3.70 6.45
N VAL A 158 3.82 3.13 5.73
CA VAL A 158 4.20 1.71 5.85
C VAL A 158 5.10 1.45 7.05
N TRP A 159 5.87 2.44 7.47
CA TRP A 159 6.73 2.37 8.65
C TRP A 159 7.06 3.75 9.20
N SER A 160 7.19 3.84 10.51
CA SER A 160 7.69 5.03 11.19
C SER A 160 8.53 4.65 12.39
N ASN A 161 9.46 5.52 12.77
CA ASN A 161 10.27 5.39 13.97
C ASN A 161 10.30 6.71 14.75
N ALA A 162 10.00 6.64 16.03
CA ALA A 162 10.11 7.80 16.92
C ALA A 162 11.55 8.30 16.97
N ALA A 163 11.71 9.57 17.32
CA ALA A 163 13.01 10.22 17.36
C ALA A 163 14.00 9.46 18.27
N SER A 164 15.16 9.12 17.72
CA SER A 164 16.24 8.41 18.40
C SER A 164 17.60 8.75 17.76
N THR A 165 18.68 8.46 18.47
CA THR A 165 20.06 8.56 17.97
C THR A 165 20.58 7.26 17.38
N ALA A 166 19.71 6.25 17.22
CA ALA A 166 20.09 4.95 16.66
C ALA A 166 20.54 5.07 15.21
N THR A 167 21.59 4.33 14.86
CA THR A 167 22.12 4.27 13.48
C THR A 167 22.72 2.89 13.20
N PRO A 168 22.29 2.20 12.11
CA PRO A 168 21.11 2.52 11.31
C PRO A 168 19.80 2.25 12.06
N VAL A 169 18.68 2.74 11.53
CA VAL A 169 17.35 2.34 11.94
C VAL A 169 16.73 1.43 10.88
N SER A 170 15.93 0.46 11.31
CA SER A 170 15.29 -0.49 10.38
C SER A 170 13.89 -0.82 10.85
N GLY A 171 13.02 -1.10 9.89
CA GLY A 171 11.69 -1.60 10.16
C GLY A 171 11.14 -2.44 9.01
N SER A 172 10.18 -3.29 9.35
CA SER A 172 9.56 -4.19 8.39
C SER A 172 8.09 -3.83 8.18
N PHE A 173 7.63 -3.99 6.95
CA PHE A 173 6.23 -3.84 6.55
C PHE A 173 5.86 -4.92 5.53
N THR A 174 4.58 -5.20 5.39
CA THR A 174 4.07 -6.14 4.39
C THR A 174 3.26 -5.39 3.34
N VAL A 175 3.55 -5.61 2.06
CA VAL A 175 2.78 -5.03 0.97
C VAL A 175 1.37 -5.62 0.98
N PRO A 176 0.29 -4.81 1.07
CA PRO A 176 -1.06 -5.32 1.17
C PRO A 176 -1.52 -6.00 -0.13
N THR A 177 -2.43 -6.96 0.00
CA THR A 177 -3.05 -7.65 -1.16
C THR A 177 -3.85 -6.69 -2.05
N THR A 178 -4.37 -5.62 -1.47
CA THR A 178 -5.19 -4.58 -2.12
C THR A 178 -4.38 -3.57 -2.91
N ALA A 179 -3.05 -3.49 -2.73
CA ALA A 179 -2.20 -2.57 -3.48
C ALA A 179 -2.39 -2.75 -4.99
N LEU A 180 -2.41 -1.67 -5.76
CA LEU A 180 -2.43 -1.75 -7.22
C LEU A 180 -1.07 -2.23 -7.74
N THR A 181 -1.07 -3.08 -8.76
CA THR A 181 0.16 -3.47 -9.45
C THR A 181 0.64 -2.36 -10.37
N GLY A 182 1.94 -2.17 -10.43
CA GLY A 182 2.55 -1.14 -11.28
C GLY A 182 3.60 -0.33 -10.54
N SER A 183 4.12 0.67 -11.22
CA SER A 183 5.13 1.57 -10.69
C SER A 183 4.47 2.68 -9.87
N THR A 184 4.95 2.89 -8.66
CA THR A 184 4.46 3.95 -7.76
C THR A 184 5.61 4.53 -6.94
N ARG A 185 5.31 5.50 -6.08
CA ARG A 185 6.28 6.22 -5.27
C ARG A 185 6.47 5.60 -3.88
N LEU A 186 7.74 5.51 -3.49
CA LEU A 186 8.18 5.34 -2.12
C LEU A 186 8.80 6.67 -1.67
N ARG A 187 8.33 7.23 -0.56
CA ARG A 187 8.89 8.41 0.12
C ARG A 187 9.52 8.01 1.43
N VAL A 188 10.73 8.49 1.65
CA VAL A 188 11.47 8.37 2.92
C VAL A 188 11.72 9.78 3.45
N ALA A 189 11.33 10.04 4.69
CA ALA A 189 11.62 11.31 5.34
C ALA A 189 12.26 11.10 6.71
N MET A 190 13.22 11.94 7.03
CA MET A 190 13.91 12.06 8.31
C MET A 190 13.76 13.49 8.82
N ARG A 191 13.42 13.65 10.10
CA ARG A 191 13.23 14.95 10.72
C ARG A 191 13.75 14.96 12.15
N TYR A 192 14.37 16.08 12.53
CA TYR A 192 14.82 16.34 13.90
C TYR A 192 13.69 16.20 14.90
N ASN A 193 13.91 15.42 15.93
CA ASN A 193 13.16 15.27 17.16
C ASN A 193 11.67 14.84 17.03
N THR A 194 11.20 14.49 15.84
CA THR A 194 9.80 14.00 15.66
C THR A 194 9.62 13.25 14.36
N ILE A 195 8.60 12.38 14.27
CA ILE A 195 8.21 11.73 13.01
C ILE A 195 7.71 12.81 12.05
N PRO A 196 8.26 12.91 10.81
CA PRO A 196 7.79 13.85 9.79
C PRO A 196 6.39 13.49 9.29
N ALA A 197 5.69 14.46 8.70
CA ALA A 197 4.55 14.22 7.83
C ALA A 197 5.04 13.87 6.41
N ALA A 198 4.17 13.22 5.60
CA ALA A 198 4.49 12.90 4.21
C ALA A 198 4.68 14.14 3.34
N CYS A 199 4.00 15.24 3.70
CA CYS A 199 3.93 16.48 2.92
C CYS A 199 4.36 17.68 3.76
N GLY A 200 4.80 18.76 3.07
CA GLY A 200 5.15 20.03 3.68
C GLY A 200 6.64 20.17 3.97
N ALA A 201 7.02 21.36 4.44
CA ALA A 201 8.38 21.66 4.83
C ALA A 201 8.57 21.59 6.34
N PHE A 202 9.76 21.23 6.78
CA PHE A 202 10.18 21.22 8.18
C PHE A 202 11.61 21.78 8.31
N ASP A 203 12.03 22.14 9.51
CA ASP A 203 13.26 22.92 9.67
C ASP A 203 14.52 22.10 9.37
N TYR A 204 14.67 20.92 9.99
CA TYR A 204 15.89 20.12 9.92
C TYR A 204 15.59 18.69 9.52
N GLY A 205 16.42 18.13 8.62
CA GLY A 205 16.29 16.79 8.06
C GLY A 205 16.16 16.78 6.55
N GLN A 206 15.69 15.66 5.98
CA GLN A 206 15.69 15.43 4.52
C GLN A 206 14.53 14.52 4.10
N VAL A 207 14.10 14.67 2.84
CA VAL A 207 13.13 13.80 2.16
C VAL A 207 13.75 13.26 0.89
N GLU A 208 13.52 11.97 0.63
CA GLU A 208 13.96 11.26 -0.58
C GLU A 208 12.81 10.48 -1.18
N ASP A 209 12.61 10.60 -2.49
CA ASP A 209 11.62 9.86 -3.25
C ASP A 209 12.29 8.82 -4.16
N TYR A 210 11.70 7.61 -4.18
CA TYR A 210 12.13 6.47 -4.98
C TYR A 210 10.97 5.87 -5.75
N THR A 211 11.25 4.97 -6.69
CA THR A 211 10.23 4.17 -7.38
C THR A 211 10.18 2.76 -6.79
N VAL A 212 8.96 2.27 -6.53
CA VAL A 212 8.72 0.85 -6.28
C VAL A 212 7.78 0.28 -7.33
N ASN A 213 8.08 -0.93 -7.81
CA ASN A 213 7.23 -1.66 -8.74
C ASN A 213 6.46 -2.72 -7.94
N LEU A 214 5.18 -2.48 -7.71
CA LEU A 214 4.31 -3.40 -7.00
C LEU A 214 3.89 -4.53 -7.93
N THR A 215 4.16 -5.78 -7.54
CA THR A 215 3.89 -6.98 -8.34
C THR A 215 2.95 -7.92 -7.60
N THR A 216 2.23 -8.77 -8.32
CA THR A 216 1.51 -9.89 -7.72
C THR A 216 2.51 -10.85 -7.07
N ALA A 217 2.13 -11.43 -5.92
CA ALA A 217 2.91 -12.53 -5.38
C ALA A 217 2.94 -13.67 -6.42
N THR A 218 4.13 -14.16 -6.74
CA THR A 218 4.25 -15.40 -7.50
C THR A 218 3.93 -16.53 -6.55
N THR A 219 2.81 -17.22 -6.79
CA THR A 219 2.56 -18.49 -6.09
C THR A 219 3.58 -19.49 -6.58
N ASP A 220 4.43 -19.96 -5.68
CA ASP A 220 5.30 -21.07 -6.01
C ASP A 220 4.46 -22.34 -6.14
N THR A 221 4.54 -22.96 -7.31
CA THR A 221 3.86 -24.22 -7.65
C THR A 221 4.86 -25.31 -8.00
N THR A 222 6.14 -25.00 -7.99
CA THR A 222 7.23 -25.94 -8.30
C THR A 222 7.66 -26.62 -7.01
N VAL A 223 7.67 -27.94 -6.99
CA VAL A 223 8.19 -28.69 -5.85
C VAL A 223 9.71 -28.80 -5.96
N PRO A 224 10.45 -28.79 -4.82
CA PRO A 224 11.89 -29.00 -4.83
C PRO A 224 12.29 -30.31 -5.50
N SER A 225 13.48 -30.36 -6.10
CA SER A 225 14.05 -31.57 -6.66
C SER A 225 14.23 -32.63 -5.57
N THR A 226 13.97 -33.89 -5.90
CA THR A 226 14.10 -35.01 -4.96
C THR A 226 15.56 -35.23 -4.58
N PRO A 227 15.93 -35.19 -3.29
CA PRO A 227 17.28 -35.51 -2.85
C PRO A 227 17.55 -37.02 -2.97
N THR A 228 18.78 -37.38 -3.23
CA THR A 228 19.24 -38.78 -3.17
C THR A 228 19.85 -39.04 -1.80
N LEU A 229 19.28 -39.99 -1.06
CA LEU A 229 19.72 -40.39 0.26
C LEU A 229 20.82 -41.49 0.15
N SER A 230 21.86 -41.35 0.95
CA SER A 230 22.91 -42.37 1.13
C SER A 230 23.14 -42.67 2.59
N ALA A 231 23.52 -43.89 2.90
CA ALA A 231 23.89 -44.34 4.25
C ALA A 231 25.32 -44.82 4.30
N SER A 232 26.02 -44.53 5.39
CA SER A 232 27.41 -44.96 5.62
C SER A 232 27.69 -45.17 7.13
N GLY A 233 28.77 -45.85 7.45
CA GLY A 233 29.20 -46.06 8.84
C GLY A 233 28.17 -46.80 9.70
N THR A 234 27.43 -47.77 9.11
CA THR A 234 26.39 -48.53 9.82
C THR A 234 27.00 -49.40 10.90
N THR A 235 26.45 -49.32 12.12
CA THR A 235 26.79 -50.13 13.27
C THR A 235 25.55 -50.96 13.70
N GLN A 236 25.60 -51.64 14.86
CA GLN A 236 24.43 -52.34 15.38
C GLN A 236 23.28 -51.42 15.81
N THR A 237 23.55 -50.14 16.07
CA THR A 237 22.59 -49.20 16.66
C THR A 237 22.53 -47.84 15.96
N SER A 238 23.39 -47.56 14.95
CA SER A 238 23.47 -46.27 14.26
C SER A 238 23.92 -46.39 12.83
N THR A 239 23.58 -45.42 12.03
CA THR A 239 24.12 -45.16 10.69
C THR A 239 24.18 -43.67 10.42
N ASN A 240 25.13 -43.24 9.62
CA ASN A 240 25.20 -41.86 9.14
C ASN A 240 24.38 -41.75 7.86
N LEU A 241 23.48 -40.78 7.81
CA LEU A 241 22.73 -40.44 6.61
C LEU A 241 23.31 -39.15 5.98
N SER A 242 23.40 -39.18 4.67
CA SER A 242 23.73 -38.00 3.85
C SER A 242 22.84 -37.96 2.63
N TRP A 243 22.57 -36.77 2.12
CA TRP A 243 21.73 -36.58 0.94
C TRP A 243 22.28 -35.49 0.03
N THR A 244 21.89 -35.56 -1.25
CA THR A 244 22.23 -34.50 -2.21
C THR A 244 21.40 -33.26 -1.93
N THR A 245 21.96 -32.08 -2.20
CA THR A 245 21.23 -30.80 -2.11
C THR A 245 20.09 -30.79 -3.12
N SER A 246 18.89 -30.51 -2.65
CA SER A 246 17.74 -30.21 -3.53
C SER A 246 17.84 -28.79 -4.07
N THR A 247 17.25 -28.58 -5.25
CA THR A 247 17.12 -27.27 -5.87
C THR A 247 15.65 -26.94 -6.09
N ASP A 248 15.31 -25.67 -6.01
CA ASP A 248 13.99 -25.12 -6.20
C ASP A 248 14.10 -23.71 -6.79
N ASN A 249 13.06 -23.23 -7.50
CA ASN A 249 13.06 -21.91 -8.13
C ASN A 249 12.87 -20.74 -7.13
N VAL A 250 12.37 -21.01 -5.93
CA VAL A 250 12.24 -20.02 -4.83
C VAL A 250 13.22 -20.31 -3.70
N GLY A 251 13.52 -21.59 -3.46
CA GLY A 251 14.52 -22.02 -2.51
C GLY A 251 14.05 -23.16 -1.60
N VAL A 252 15.00 -23.98 -1.13
CA VAL A 252 14.78 -25.08 -0.19
C VAL A 252 15.08 -24.60 1.22
N THR A 253 14.09 -24.61 2.10
CA THR A 253 14.19 -24.10 3.48
C THR A 253 14.49 -25.18 4.53
N GLY A 254 14.50 -26.46 4.14
CA GLY A 254 14.79 -27.58 5.07
C GLY A 254 14.76 -28.94 4.38
N TYR A 255 15.20 -29.95 5.13
CA TYR A 255 15.18 -31.38 4.78
C TYR A 255 14.57 -32.18 5.90
#